data_8dad03904059ad64dc899c83acc1d6f7
#
_entry.id   8dad03904059ad64dc899c83acc1d6f7
#
_cell.length_a   1.000
_cell.length_b   1.000
_cell.length_c   1.000
_cell.angle_alpha   90.00
_cell.angle_beta   90.00
_cell.angle_gamma   90.00
#
_symmetry.space_group_name_H-M   'P 1'
#
loop_
_entity.id
_entity.type
_entity.pdbx_description
1 polymer ?
#
loop_
_entity_poly.entity_id
_entity_poly.type
_entity_poly.pdbx_seq_one_letter_code
_entity_poly.pdbx_strand_id
1 'polypeptide(L)'
;MAYTEALTRKDDLMNERIKAGEVFKLVDLVPYAEGKVVKMDVAHNDKMKCILMAFDEGTGLPEHAAPGEALLFDLDGEAVISYEGKDHPIKAGENFHFAKAALHAVKATKKFKMALLLILE
;
A
#
# COMPACT_ATOMS: atom_id res chain seq x y z
N MET A 1 15.43 -3.78 -5.99
CA MET A 1 15.31 -2.35 -5.66
C MET A 1 13.85 -1.94 -5.66
N ALA A 2 13.43 -1.22 -4.63
CA ALA A 2 12.07 -0.69 -4.58
C ALA A 2 12.01 0.63 -5.34
N TYR A 3 10.96 0.81 -6.11
CA TYR A 3 10.69 2.08 -6.77
C TYR A 3 9.78 2.91 -5.85
N THR A 4 10.14 4.17 -5.65
CA THR A 4 9.31 5.08 -4.85
C THR A 4 9.17 6.38 -5.59
N GLU A 5 7.94 6.83 -5.76
CA GLU A 5 7.65 8.14 -6.38
C GLU A 5 7.06 9.05 -5.31
N ALA A 6 7.75 10.15 -5.05
CA ALA A 6 7.37 11.11 -4.02
C ALA A 6 6.62 12.28 -4.62
N LEU A 7 6.04 13.11 -3.75
CA LEU A 7 5.44 14.37 -4.16
C LEU A 7 6.55 15.33 -4.60
N THR A 8 6.25 16.14 -5.60
CA THR A 8 7.26 17.02 -6.20
C THR A 8 7.47 18.31 -5.44
N ARG A 9 6.45 18.76 -4.71
CA ARG A 9 6.54 19.99 -3.94
C ARG A 9 6.07 19.75 -2.53
N LYS A 10 6.70 20.45 -1.61
CA LYS A 10 6.48 20.30 -0.18
C LYS A 10 5.02 20.54 0.23
N ASP A 11 4.33 21.46 -0.44
CA ASP A 11 2.96 21.84 -0.12
C ASP A 11 1.91 21.10 -0.96
N ASP A 12 2.34 20.23 -1.89
CA ASP A 12 1.42 19.43 -2.68
C ASP A 12 0.91 18.27 -1.85
N LEU A 13 -0.41 18.07 -1.83
CA LEU A 13 -1.02 16.93 -1.18
C LEU A 13 -0.96 15.70 -2.08
N MET A 14 -1.27 15.87 -3.37
CA MET A 14 -1.39 14.77 -4.31
C MET A 14 -0.16 14.61 -5.19
N ASN A 15 0.13 13.36 -5.56
CA ASN A 15 1.18 13.07 -6.54
C ASN A 15 0.82 13.72 -7.88
N GLU A 16 1.79 14.35 -8.53
CA GLU A 16 1.54 15.11 -9.77
C GLU A 16 1.08 14.22 -10.93
N ARG A 17 1.28 12.91 -10.86
CA ARG A 17 0.78 11.99 -11.89
C ARG A 17 -0.73 11.81 -11.83
N ILE A 18 -1.36 12.24 -10.74
CA ILE A 18 -2.80 12.13 -10.58
C ILE A 18 -3.41 13.48 -10.90
N LYS A 19 -4.05 13.57 -12.07
CA LYS A 19 -4.58 14.84 -12.57
C LYS A 19 -6.02 15.03 -12.08
N ALA A 20 -6.31 16.24 -11.61
CA ALA A 20 -7.67 16.58 -11.20
C ALA A 20 -8.61 16.55 -12.40
N GLY A 21 -9.82 16.05 -12.18
CA GLY A 21 -10.84 16.07 -13.21
C GLY A 21 -10.80 14.94 -14.21
N GLU A 22 -9.96 13.92 -13.98
CA GLU A 22 -9.82 12.79 -14.89
C GLU A 22 -10.15 11.48 -14.18
N VAL A 23 -10.73 10.55 -14.92
CA VAL A 23 -10.99 9.20 -14.43
C VAL A 23 -9.71 8.38 -14.60
N PHE A 24 -9.33 7.61 -13.58
CA PHE A 24 -8.15 6.76 -13.63
C PHE A 24 -8.37 5.54 -12.72
N LYS A 25 -7.45 4.59 -12.80
CA LYS A 25 -7.46 3.41 -11.92
C LYS A 25 -6.18 3.39 -11.11
N LEU A 26 -6.30 3.34 -9.79
CA LEU A 26 -5.14 3.26 -8.91
C LEU A 26 -4.26 2.05 -9.26
N VAL A 27 -4.89 0.94 -9.63
CA VAL A 27 -4.16 -0.30 -9.94
C VAL A 27 -3.19 -0.14 -11.10
N ASP A 28 -3.42 0.83 -11.99
CA ASP A 28 -2.58 1.05 -13.16
C ASP A 28 -1.39 1.95 -12.88
N LEU A 29 -1.32 2.59 -11.73
CA LEU A 29 -0.30 3.59 -11.45
C LEU A 29 1.02 3.01 -10.99
N VAL A 30 1.03 1.77 -10.50
CA VAL A 30 2.23 1.14 -9.99
C VAL A 30 2.45 -0.19 -10.70
N PRO A 31 3.64 -0.42 -11.32
CA PRO A 31 3.90 -1.66 -12.06
C PRO A 31 4.44 -2.75 -11.15
N TYR A 32 4.29 -4.00 -11.57
CA TYR A 32 5.03 -5.10 -10.97
C TYR A 32 6.48 -5.07 -11.47
N ALA A 33 7.40 -5.46 -10.62
CA ALA A 33 8.80 -5.63 -10.99
C ALA A 33 9.31 -6.93 -10.38
N GLU A 34 10.03 -7.70 -11.18
CA GLU A 34 10.48 -9.04 -10.80
C GLU A 34 11.27 -9.01 -9.49
N GLY A 35 10.83 -9.82 -8.52
CA GLY A 35 11.49 -9.96 -7.24
C GLY A 35 11.43 -8.73 -6.34
N LYS A 36 10.57 -7.76 -6.64
CA LYS A 36 10.61 -6.47 -5.93
C LYS A 36 9.23 -6.05 -5.44
N VAL A 37 9.26 -5.12 -4.48
CA VAL A 37 8.09 -4.36 -4.04
C VAL A 37 8.27 -2.95 -4.58
N VAL A 38 7.32 -2.50 -5.40
CA VAL A 38 7.35 -1.16 -6.00
C VAL A 38 6.36 -0.29 -5.24
N LYS A 39 6.79 0.91 -4.85
CA LYS A 39 5.98 1.83 -4.06
C LYS A 39 5.78 3.16 -4.79
N MET A 40 4.63 3.77 -4.57
CA MET A 40 4.33 5.09 -5.10
C MET A 40 3.48 5.86 -4.10
N ASP A 41 3.95 7.05 -3.71
CA ASP A 41 3.14 7.94 -2.89
C ASP A 41 2.01 8.50 -3.74
N VAL A 42 0.77 8.32 -3.25
CA VAL A 42 -0.41 8.89 -3.91
C VAL A 42 -0.68 10.28 -3.38
N ALA A 43 -0.71 10.41 -2.06
CA ALA A 43 -1.01 11.66 -1.38
C ALA A 43 -0.50 11.59 0.05
N HIS A 44 -0.04 12.70 0.59
CA HIS A 44 0.23 12.76 2.03
C HIS A 44 0.33 14.19 2.53
N ASN A 45 0.09 14.36 3.80
CA ASN A 45 0.39 15.58 4.54
C ASN A 45 0.85 15.11 5.93
N ASP A 46 0.89 16.01 6.90
CA ASP A 46 1.38 15.65 8.24
C ASP A 46 0.40 14.79 9.04
N LYS A 47 -0.81 14.53 8.52
CA LYS A 47 -1.85 13.78 9.23
C LYS A 47 -2.27 12.49 8.55
N MET A 48 -1.92 12.30 7.27
CA MET A 48 -2.30 11.09 6.57
C MET A 48 -1.34 10.81 5.43
N LYS A 49 -1.29 9.55 5.03
CA LYS A 49 -0.45 9.11 3.92
C LYS A 49 -1.19 8.00 3.17
N CYS A 50 -1.21 8.12 1.85
CA CYS A 50 -1.78 7.08 1.00
C CYS A 50 -0.70 6.59 0.04
N ILE A 51 -0.42 5.29 0.07
CA ILE A 51 0.66 4.68 -0.71
C ILE A 51 0.09 3.55 -1.54
N LEU A 52 0.56 3.44 -2.79
CA LEU A 52 0.33 2.24 -3.59
C LEU A 52 1.56 1.35 -3.48
N MET A 53 1.35 0.04 -3.44
CA MET A 53 2.43 -0.94 -3.45
C MET A 53 2.10 -2.07 -4.40
N ALA A 54 3.08 -2.48 -5.21
CA ALA A 54 2.96 -3.63 -6.08
C ALA A 54 4.02 -4.65 -5.68
N PHE A 55 3.57 -5.86 -5.35
CA PHE A 55 4.42 -6.94 -4.85
C PHE A 55 4.53 -8.03 -5.89
N ASP A 56 5.75 -8.40 -6.26
CA ASP A 56 5.93 -9.62 -7.03
C ASP A 56 5.59 -10.83 -6.16
N GLU A 57 5.22 -11.93 -6.79
CA GLU A 57 4.90 -13.17 -6.05
C GLU A 57 6.08 -13.55 -5.16
N GLY A 58 5.79 -13.86 -3.90
CA GLY A 58 6.79 -14.26 -2.93
C GLY A 58 7.46 -13.12 -2.17
N THR A 59 7.23 -11.87 -2.55
CA THR A 59 7.75 -10.72 -1.81
C THR A 59 6.76 -10.32 -0.72
N GLY A 60 7.14 -9.39 0.14
CA GLY A 60 6.26 -8.96 1.22
C GLY A 60 6.88 -7.87 2.07
N LEU A 61 6.20 -7.56 3.15
CA LEU A 61 6.66 -6.63 4.17
C LEU A 61 6.86 -7.39 5.47
N PRO A 62 8.02 -7.24 6.11
CA PRO A 62 8.28 -7.93 7.38
C PRO A 62 7.39 -7.39 8.49
N GLU A 63 7.30 -8.16 9.58
CA GLU A 63 6.48 -7.77 10.70
C GLU A 63 6.93 -6.43 11.28
N HIS A 64 5.98 -5.55 11.52
CA HIS A 64 6.23 -4.23 12.10
C HIS A 64 4.92 -3.71 12.71
N ALA A 65 5.03 -2.63 13.46
CA ALA A 65 3.88 -1.96 14.06
C ALA A 65 3.59 -0.67 13.32
N ALA A 66 2.32 -0.42 13.01
CA ALA A 66 1.94 0.80 12.31
C ALA A 66 1.96 1.99 13.29
N PRO A 67 2.41 3.16 12.83
CA PRO A 67 2.40 4.36 13.68
C PRO A 67 1.01 4.94 13.90
N GLY A 68 0.02 4.47 13.15
CA GLY A 68 -1.37 4.91 13.28
C GLY A 68 -2.32 3.88 12.75
N GLU A 69 -3.61 4.19 12.75
CA GLU A 69 -4.63 3.36 12.12
C GLU A 69 -4.39 3.31 10.63
N ALA A 70 -4.64 2.16 9.99
CA ALA A 70 -4.45 2.03 8.56
C ALA A 70 -5.52 1.15 7.92
N LEU A 71 -5.86 1.48 6.68
CA LEU A 71 -6.75 0.67 5.85
C LEU A 71 -5.99 0.17 4.64
N LEU A 72 -6.08 -1.12 4.39
CA LEU A 72 -5.50 -1.77 3.21
C LEU A 72 -6.62 -2.11 2.24
N PHE A 73 -6.42 -1.77 0.97
CA PHE A 73 -7.35 -2.10 -0.11
C PHE A 73 -6.62 -2.99 -1.11
N ASP A 74 -7.06 -4.24 -1.26
CA ASP A 74 -6.47 -5.14 -2.26
C ASP A 74 -7.02 -4.76 -3.63
N LEU A 75 -6.15 -4.24 -4.49
CA LEU A 75 -6.51 -3.79 -5.83
C LEU A 75 -6.31 -4.87 -6.88
N ASP A 76 -5.42 -5.84 -6.63
CA ASP A 76 -5.10 -6.89 -7.58
C ASP A 76 -4.37 -8.02 -6.87
N GLY A 77 -4.69 -9.27 -7.21
CA GLY A 77 -3.97 -10.42 -6.72
C GLY A 77 -4.33 -10.84 -5.31
N GLU A 78 -3.44 -11.62 -4.71
CA GLU A 78 -3.69 -12.28 -3.42
C GLU A 78 -2.49 -12.20 -2.51
N ALA A 79 -2.76 -12.11 -1.22
CA ALA A 79 -1.72 -12.05 -0.20
C ALA A 79 -2.24 -12.69 1.08
N VAL A 80 -1.33 -12.90 2.03
CA VAL A 80 -1.69 -13.27 3.40
C VAL A 80 -1.22 -12.15 4.31
N ILE A 81 -2.14 -11.63 5.12
CA ILE A 81 -1.84 -10.63 6.12
C ILE A 81 -1.69 -11.34 7.45
N SER A 82 -0.52 -11.21 8.08
CA SER A 82 -0.32 -11.69 9.43
C SER A 82 -0.62 -10.53 10.37
N TYR A 83 -1.60 -10.70 11.24
CA TYR A 83 -2.04 -9.65 12.14
C TYR A 83 -2.11 -10.20 13.55
N GLU A 84 -1.26 -9.67 14.43
CA GLU A 84 -1.18 -10.10 15.84
C GLU A 84 -1.08 -11.63 15.93
N GLY A 85 -0.23 -12.23 15.09
CA GLY A 85 0.04 -13.67 15.10
C GLY A 85 -0.97 -14.53 14.37
N LYS A 86 -1.95 -13.93 13.71
CA LYS A 86 -2.97 -14.66 12.97
C LYS A 86 -2.89 -14.35 11.50
N ASP A 87 -3.02 -15.36 10.64
CA ASP A 87 -2.96 -15.19 9.19
C ASP A 87 -4.35 -14.98 8.61
N HIS A 88 -4.45 -13.98 7.71
CA HIS A 88 -5.69 -13.63 7.05
C HIS A 88 -5.44 -13.55 5.54
N PRO A 89 -5.90 -14.54 4.76
CA PRO A 89 -5.82 -14.43 3.30
C PRO A 89 -6.70 -13.29 2.81
N ILE A 90 -6.22 -12.57 1.80
CA ILE A 90 -6.96 -11.47 1.20
C ILE A 90 -6.87 -11.57 -0.32
N LYS A 91 -7.93 -11.18 -1.02
CA LYS A 91 -7.98 -11.17 -2.48
C LYS A 91 -8.55 -9.87 -2.99
N ALA A 92 -8.41 -9.64 -4.29
CA ALA A 92 -8.82 -8.38 -4.92
C ALA A 92 -10.26 -8.01 -4.55
N GLY A 93 -10.45 -6.75 -4.20
CA GLY A 93 -11.75 -6.22 -3.77
C GLY A 93 -11.98 -6.27 -2.28
N GLU A 94 -11.12 -6.97 -1.53
CA GLU A 94 -11.24 -7.07 -0.07
C GLU A 94 -10.34 -6.06 0.62
N ASN A 95 -10.64 -5.76 1.87
CA ASN A 95 -9.95 -4.73 2.63
C ASN A 95 -9.59 -5.25 4.02
N PHE A 96 -8.63 -4.56 4.68
CA PHE A 96 -8.21 -4.93 6.02
C PHE A 96 -7.89 -3.68 6.84
N HIS A 97 -8.26 -3.68 8.11
CA HIS A 97 -7.98 -2.57 9.02
C HIS A 97 -6.89 -2.96 10.01
N PHE A 98 -5.84 -2.16 10.09
CA PHE A 98 -4.78 -2.34 11.08
C PHE A 98 -4.97 -1.30 12.18
N ALA A 99 -5.08 -1.75 13.42
CA ALA A 99 -5.11 -0.84 14.56
C ALA A 99 -3.72 -0.27 14.82
N LYS A 100 -3.66 0.93 15.37
CA LYS A 100 -2.40 1.56 15.73
C LYS A 100 -1.57 0.64 16.64
N ALA A 101 -0.29 0.49 16.33
CA ALA A 101 0.70 -0.28 17.08
C ALA A 101 0.51 -1.80 17.01
N ALA A 102 -0.50 -2.31 16.33
CA ALA A 102 -0.66 -3.76 16.17
C ALA A 102 0.43 -4.32 15.25
N LEU A 103 0.99 -5.46 15.62
CA LEU A 103 2.02 -6.12 14.82
C LEU A 103 1.40 -6.79 13.61
N HIS A 104 1.96 -6.53 12.43
CA HIS A 104 1.44 -7.10 11.19
C HIS A 104 2.53 -7.26 10.14
N ALA A 105 2.30 -8.18 9.20
CA ALA A 105 3.16 -8.43 8.06
C ALA A 105 2.29 -8.75 6.85
N VAL A 106 2.86 -8.62 5.66
CA VAL A 106 2.17 -8.94 4.41
C VAL A 106 3.06 -9.84 3.59
N LYS A 107 2.49 -10.92 3.04
CA LYS A 107 3.20 -11.84 2.15
C LYS A 107 2.38 -12.03 0.88
N ALA A 108 2.94 -11.65 -0.26
CA ALA A 108 2.28 -11.82 -1.55
C ALA A 108 2.34 -13.29 -1.96
N THR A 109 1.22 -13.97 -1.93
CA THR A 109 1.12 -15.36 -2.36
C THR A 109 1.02 -15.46 -3.87
N LYS A 110 0.60 -14.38 -4.50
CA LYS A 110 0.61 -14.15 -5.95
C LYS A 110 1.03 -12.71 -6.15
N LYS A 111 1.18 -12.26 -7.40
CA LYS A 111 1.39 -10.84 -7.66
C LYS A 111 0.23 -10.08 -7.01
N PHE A 112 0.55 -9.00 -6.31
CA PHE A 112 -0.40 -8.34 -5.41
C PHE A 112 -0.19 -6.84 -5.43
N LYS A 113 -1.26 -6.08 -5.64
CA LYS A 113 -1.22 -4.62 -5.53
C LYS A 113 -2.19 -4.17 -4.47
N MET A 114 -1.75 -3.23 -3.66
CA MET A 114 -2.60 -2.66 -2.61
C MET A 114 -2.47 -1.16 -2.53
N ALA A 115 -3.51 -0.51 -2.03
CA ALA A 115 -3.46 0.87 -1.57
C ALA A 115 -3.51 0.83 -0.05
N LEU A 116 -2.68 1.63 0.60
CA LEU A 116 -2.64 1.73 2.05
C LEU A 116 -2.91 3.16 2.45
N LEU A 117 -3.98 3.37 3.23
CA LEU A 117 -4.30 4.68 3.80
C LEU A 117 -3.91 4.67 5.26
N LEU A 118 -2.95 5.51 5.63
CA LEU A 118 -2.39 5.56 6.97
C LEU A 118 -2.77 6.89 7.62
N ILE A 119 -3.34 6.81 8.81
CA ILE A 119 -3.69 7.99 9.59
C ILE A 119 -2.55 8.26 10.57
N LEU A 120 -1.90 9.40 10.40
CA LEU A 120 -0.72 9.78 11.19
C LEU A 120 -1.13 10.75 12.29
N GLU A 121 -1.47 10.23 13.43
CA GLU A 121 -1.87 11.10 14.55
C GLU A 121 -1.13 10.80 15.78
#